data_c76fd3f1b0aaedb5f912eddce0c4263a
#
_entry.id   c76fd3f1b0aaedb5f912eddce0c4263a
#
_cell.length_a   1.000
_cell.length_b   1.000
_cell.length_c   1.000
_cell.angle_alpha   90.00
_cell.angle_beta   90.00
_cell.angle_gamma   90.00
#
_symmetry.space_group_name_H-M   'P 1'
#
loop_
_entity.id
_entity.type
_entity.pdbx_description
1 polymer ?
#
loop_
_entity_poly.entity_id
_entity_poly.type
_entity_poly.pdbx_seq_one_letter_code
_entity_poly.pdbx_strand_id
1 'polypeptide(L)'
;MCLLAIMFMIANTSAQTRVIAHRGFWKTQGSAQNSITSLLKADSIGCYGSEFDVWLTKDNGLVVSHDGIIQGHKVEESTLKELTGLWLANGECVPSLKELLETAKRKTSLKLVLELKAHSKPEREIKAVEEIVSMIKKMGLEPRMIYITFSSHALKELIRQAPTSTPVYYLK
;
A
#
# COMPACT_ATOMS: atom_id res chain seq x y z
N MET A 1 -57.04 -10.25 24.90
CA MET A 1 -56.41 -9.22 24.07
C MET A 1 -54.92 -9.16 24.42
N CYS A 2 -54.06 -9.73 23.58
CA CYS A 2 -52.62 -9.74 23.83
C CYS A 2 -52.01 -8.58 23.02
N LEU A 3 -51.46 -7.57 23.73
CA LEU A 3 -50.75 -6.46 23.10
C LEU A 3 -49.34 -6.93 22.73
N LEU A 4 -49.08 -7.08 21.43
CA LEU A 4 -47.75 -7.36 20.92
C LEU A 4 -46.96 -6.04 20.84
N ALA A 5 -46.05 -5.80 21.77
CA ALA A 5 -45.14 -4.65 21.74
C ALA A 5 -44.04 -4.92 20.73
N ILE A 6 -44.14 -4.29 19.54
CA ILE A 6 -43.06 -4.28 18.53
C ILE A 6 -42.02 -3.29 18.99
N MET A 7 -40.89 -3.79 19.49
CA MET A 7 -39.71 -3.01 19.86
C MET A 7 -38.90 -2.71 18.58
N PHE A 8 -39.03 -1.49 18.06
CA PHE A 8 -38.17 -0.99 16.98
C PHE A 8 -36.78 -0.77 17.55
N MET A 9 -35.83 -1.67 17.23
CA MET A 9 -34.41 -1.39 17.42
C MET A 9 -33.98 -0.40 16.34
N ILE A 10 -33.82 0.87 16.68
CA ILE A 10 -33.15 1.85 15.84
C ILE A 10 -31.65 1.52 15.89
N ALA A 11 -31.17 0.85 14.86
CA ALA A 11 -29.72 0.69 14.66
C ALA A 11 -29.15 2.08 14.33
N ASN A 12 -28.52 2.73 15.31
CA ASN A 12 -27.73 3.92 15.08
C ASN A 12 -26.50 3.53 14.25
N THR A 13 -26.61 3.60 12.93
CA THR A 13 -25.47 3.53 12.02
C THR A 13 -24.76 4.87 12.02
N SER A 14 -23.91 5.12 13.02
CA SER A 14 -22.99 6.23 12.95
C SER A 14 -21.95 5.90 11.87
N ALA A 15 -21.92 6.69 10.79
CA ALA A 15 -20.88 6.58 9.78
C ALA A 15 -19.54 6.96 10.43
N GLN A 16 -18.72 5.97 10.77
CA GLN A 16 -17.40 6.21 11.32
C GLN A 16 -16.44 6.62 10.20
N THR A 17 -15.87 7.81 10.29
CA THR A 17 -14.81 8.27 9.37
C THR A 17 -13.61 7.33 9.45
N ARG A 18 -13.19 6.81 8.30
CA ARG A 18 -12.02 5.92 8.20
C ARG A 18 -10.81 6.74 7.77
N VAL A 19 -9.77 6.78 8.59
CA VAL A 19 -8.54 7.51 8.31
C VAL A 19 -7.50 6.58 7.71
N ILE A 20 -6.95 6.96 6.54
CA ILE A 20 -5.82 6.29 5.91
C ILE A 20 -4.61 7.22 6.02
N ALA A 21 -3.51 6.71 6.56
CA ALA A 21 -2.27 7.44 6.69
C ALA A 21 -1.53 7.45 5.34
N HIS A 22 -1.48 8.59 4.66
CA HIS A 22 -0.79 8.80 3.38
C HIS A 22 0.73 8.68 3.58
N ARG A 23 1.37 7.69 2.94
CA ARG A 23 2.77 7.28 3.12
C ARG A 23 3.11 6.89 4.55
N GLY A 24 2.10 6.34 5.29
CA GLY A 24 2.17 6.08 6.71
C GLY A 24 2.04 7.34 7.57
N PHE A 25 2.10 7.18 8.90
CA PHE A 25 2.14 8.33 9.82
C PHE A 25 3.58 8.84 9.97
N TRP A 26 4.05 9.56 8.96
CA TRP A 26 5.44 9.95 8.82
C TRP A 26 5.80 11.35 9.34
N LYS A 27 4.85 12.31 9.38
CA LYS A 27 5.08 13.68 9.89
C LYS A 27 5.19 13.71 11.41
N THR A 28 6.07 12.87 11.99
CA THR A 28 6.31 12.74 13.42
C THR A 28 7.76 12.35 13.68
N GLN A 29 8.26 12.66 14.87
CA GLN A 29 9.65 12.40 15.26
C GLN A 29 10.05 10.93 15.02
N GLY A 30 11.24 10.70 14.44
CA GLY A 30 11.80 9.37 14.17
C GLY A 30 11.08 8.59 13.08
N SER A 31 10.29 9.25 12.23
CA SER A 31 9.57 8.62 11.10
C SER A 31 9.93 9.29 9.79
N ALA A 32 9.83 8.56 8.68
CA ALA A 32 9.97 9.05 7.33
C ALA A 32 8.82 8.53 6.46
N GLN A 33 8.49 9.26 5.39
CA GLN A 33 7.48 8.76 4.43
C GLN A 33 7.88 7.40 3.88
N ASN A 34 6.90 6.50 3.70
CA ASN A 34 7.13 5.19 3.14
C ASN A 34 8.10 4.29 3.95
N SER A 35 8.39 4.62 5.21
CA SER A 35 9.24 3.83 6.09
C SER A 35 8.48 2.74 6.84
N ILE A 36 9.19 1.76 7.36
CA ILE A 36 8.60 0.74 8.24
C ILE A 36 8.03 1.39 9.51
N THR A 37 8.76 2.35 10.09
CA THR A 37 8.27 3.10 11.26
C THR A 37 6.99 3.87 10.97
N SER A 38 6.82 4.47 9.77
CA SER A 38 5.59 5.20 9.43
C SER A 38 4.37 4.29 9.34
N LEU A 39 4.54 3.07 8.83
CA LEU A 39 3.51 2.03 8.81
C LEU A 39 3.10 1.63 10.24
N LEU A 40 4.08 1.33 11.10
CA LEU A 40 3.81 0.91 12.49
C LEU A 40 3.16 2.03 13.31
N LYS A 41 3.56 3.26 13.10
CA LYS A 41 2.95 4.42 13.76
C LYS A 41 1.52 4.68 13.29
N ALA A 42 1.20 4.44 12.02
CA ALA A 42 -0.18 4.52 11.54
C ALA A 42 -1.10 3.53 12.28
N ASP A 43 -0.62 2.31 12.54
CA ASP A 43 -1.35 1.32 13.33
C ASP A 43 -1.49 1.75 14.80
N SER A 44 -0.40 2.27 15.40
CA SER A 44 -0.37 2.66 16.82
C SER A 44 -1.34 3.80 17.17
N ILE A 45 -1.68 4.66 16.22
CA ILE A 45 -2.66 5.75 16.40
C ILE A 45 -4.07 5.37 15.93
N GLY A 46 -4.31 4.10 15.59
CA GLY A 46 -5.62 3.59 15.24
C GLY A 46 -6.13 3.98 13.85
N CYS A 47 -5.25 4.23 12.87
CA CYS A 47 -5.67 4.42 11.49
C CYS A 47 -6.40 3.17 10.95
N TYR A 48 -7.35 3.37 10.07
CA TYR A 48 -8.01 2.30 9.33
C TYR A 48 -7.05 1.61 8.36
N GLY A 49 -6.15 2.38 7.74
CA GLY A 49 -5.19 1.87 6.78
C GLY A 49 -3.94 2.74 6.68
N SER A 50 -2.92 2.19 6.04
CA SER A 50 -1.72 2.92 5.63
C SER A 50 -1.59 2.82 4.12
N GLU A 51 -1.38 3.96 3.49
CA GLU A 51 -1.05 4.02 2.07
C GLU A 51 0.47 4.05 1.91
N PHE A 52 0.98 3.48 0.82
CA PHE A 52 2.39 3.45 0.43
C PHE A 52 2.54 3.29 -1.08
N ASP A 53 3.61 3.87 -1.60
CA ASP A 53 3.93 3.95 -3.03
C ASP A 53 4.88 2.83 -3.47
N VAL A 54 4.64 2.22 -4.63
CA VAL A 54 5.45 1.10 -5.13
C VAL A 54 5.92 1.32 -6.57
N TRP A 55 7.20 1.03 -6.80
CA TRP A 55 7.85 1.00 -8.09
C TRP A 55 8.45 -0.37 -8.39
N LEU A 56 8.52 -0.71 -9.69
CA LEU A 56 9.29 -1.84 -10.18
C LEU A 56 10.71 -1.39 -10.56
N THR A 57 11.71 -2.06 -10.01
CA THR A 57 13.13 -1.78 -10.27
C THR A 57 13.63 -2.42 -11.58
N LYS A 58 14.83 -2.08 -12.02
CA LYS A 58 15.47 -2.62 -13.23
C LYS A 58 15.48 -4.15 -13.27
N ASP A 59 15.73 -4.79 -12.15
CA ASP A 59 15.79 -6.25 -11.96
C ASP A 59 14.47 -6.90 -11.55
N ASN A 60 13.34 -6.18 -11.78
CA ASN A 60 11.99 -6.58 -11.43
C ASN A 60 11.74 -6.79 -9.92
N GLY A 61 12.55 -6.20 -9.06
CA GLY A 61 12.24 -6.07 -7.65
C GLY A 61 11.15 -5.00 -7.42
N LEU A 62 10.56 -4.99 -6.23
CA LEU A 62 9.53 -4.01 -5.85
C LEU A 62 10.06 -3.19 -4.67
N VAL A 63 10.23 -1.89 -4.87
CA VAL A 63 10.72 -0.93 -3.87
C VAL A 63 9.60 0.02 -3.44
N VAL A 64 9.63 0.44 -2.16
CA VAL A 64 8.64 1.38 -1.62
C VAL A 64 9.23 2.79 -1.63
N SER A 65 8.71 3.64 -2.51
CA SER A 65 9.11 5.05 -2.65
C SER A 65 8.04 5.85 -3.38
N HIS A 66 7.84 7.10 -2.98
CA HIS A 66 6.97 8.01 -3.73
C HIS A 66 7.60 8.44 -5.05
N ASP A 67 8.89 8.79 -5.03
CA ASP A 67 9.57 9.35 -6.18
C ASP A 67 10.24 8.26 -7.02
N GLY A 68 10.24 8.45 -8.35
CA GLY A 68 10.95 7.59 -9.29
C GLY A 68 12.49 7.80 -9.29
N ILE A 69 12.97 8.72 -8.45
CA ILE A 69 14.40 8.98 -8.22
C ILE A 69 14.64 9.04 -6.71
N ILE A 70 15.50 8.16 -6.20
CA ILE A 70 15.86 8.08 -4.79
C ILE A 70 17.33 8.49 -4.67
N GLN A 71 17.62 9.64 -4.07
CA GLN A 71 18.99 10.15 -3.87
C GLN A 71 19.86 10.10 -5.16
N GLY A 72 19.27 10.50 -6.31
CA GLY A 72 19.94 10.51 -7.60
C GLY A 72 19.87 9.17 -8.39
N HIS A 73 19.41 8.08 -7.78
CA HIS A 73 19.21 6.79 -8.43
C HIS A 73 17.83 6.71 -9.05
N LYS A 74 17.74 6.59 -10.37
CA LYS A 74 16.46 6.33 -11.06
C LYS A 74 16.01 4.90 -10.79
N VAL A 75 14.80 4.74 -10.26
CA VAL A 75 14.29 3.42 -9.81
C VAL A 75 14.26 2.41 -10.95
N GLU A 76 13.76 2.78 -12.12
CA GLU A 76 13.67 1.87 -13.28
C GLU A 76 15.04 1.51 -13.90
N GLU A 77 16.12 2.22 -13.54
CA GLU A 77 17.50 1.98 -14.01
C GLU A 77 18.39 1.32 -12.93
N SER A 78 17.90 1.20 -11.68
CA SER A 78 18.63 0.65 -10.53
C SER A 78 18.07 -0.70 -10.09
N THR A 79 18.89 -1.53 -9.48
CA THR A 79 18.48 -2.80 -8.88
C THR A 79 17.82 -2.59 -7.50
N LEU A 80 17.00 -3.55 -7.08
CA LEU A 80 16.40 -3.50 -5.75
C LEU A 80 17.46 -3.41 -4.64
N LYS A 81 18.57 -4.16 -4.79
CA LYS A 81 19.67 -4.17 -3.82
C LYS A 81 20.34 -2.79 -3.68
N GLU A 82 20.55 -2.08 -4.79
CA GLU A 82 21.11 -0.72 -4.77
C GLU A 82 20.18 0.23 -4.02
N LEU A 83 18.88 0.21 -4.34
CA LEU A 83 17.91 1.13 -3.73
C LEU A 83 17.65 0.85 -2.26
N THR A 84 17.56 -0.42 -1.85
CA THR A 84 17.37 -0.80 -0.45
C THR A 84 18.63 -0.63 0.40
N GLY A 85 19.77 -0.30 -0.18
CA GLY A 85 20.98 0.14 0.51
C GLY A 85 20.99 1.64 0.86
N LEU A 86 20.04 2.43 0.36
CA LEU A 86 19.94 3.86 0.61
C LEU A 86 19.21 4.14 1.93
N TRP A 87 19.51 5.29 2.56
CA TRP A 87 18.99 5.63 3.88
C TRP A 87 17.88 6.68 3.81
N LEU A 88 16.78 6.44 4.50
CA LEU A 88 15.72 7.43 4.72
C LEU A 88 16.17 8.46 5.79
N ALA A 89 15.47 9.59 5.86
CA ALA A 89 15.77 10.67 6.79
C ALA A 89 15.69 10.28 8.28
N ASN A 90 15.00 9.20 8.62
CA ASN A 90 14.88 8.66 9.97
C ASN A 90 15.93 7.59 10.31
N GLY A 91 16.88 7.32 9.41
CA GLY A 91 17.94 6.32 9.60
C GLY A 91 17.55 4.87 9.28
N GLU A 92 16.34 4.63 8.74
CA GLU A 92 15.99 3.33 8.16
C GLU A 92 16.49 3.24 6.72
N CYS A 93 16.71 2.01 6.22
CA CYS A 93 16.91 1.80 4.80
C CYS A 93 15.58 1.96 4.03
N VAL A 94 15.66 2.31 2.75
CA VAL A 94 14.51 2.28 1.83
C VAL A 94 13.95 0.85 1.80
N PRO A 95 12.67 0.62 2.14
CA PRO A 95 12.16 -0.74 2.26
C PRO A 95 11.85 -1.34 0.88
N SER A 96 12.05 -2.65 0.76
CA SER A 96 11.39 -3.43 -0.28
C SER A 96 9.89 -3.60 0.04
N LEU A 97 9.05 -3.83 -0.99
CA LEU A 97 7.64 -4.17 -0.77
C LEU A 97 7.50 -5.42 0.10
N LYS A 98 8.36 -6.42 -0.12
CA LYS A 98 8.37 -7.65 0.67
C LYS A 98 8.53 -7.37 2.16
N GLU A 99 9.51 -6.57 2.53
CA GLU A 99 9.80 -6.21 3.94
C GLU A 99 8.64 -5.45 4.58
N LEU A 100 8.05 -4.49 3.86
CA LEU A 100 6.89 -3.73 4.33
C LEU A 100 5.69 -4.66 4.55
N LEU A 101 5.36 -5.54 3.59
CA LEU A 101 4.25 -6.47 3.69
C LEU A 101 4.45 -7.52 4.79
N GLU A 102 5.66 -8.06 4.97
CA GLU A 102 5.99 -8.98 6.06
C GLU A 102 5.81 -8.31 7.43
N THR A 103 6.23 -7.05 7.55
CA THR A 103 6.04 -6.27 8.77
C THR A 103 4.56 -5.99 9.02
N ALA A 104 3.83 -5.55 7.99
CA ALA A 104 2.39 -5.32 8.07
C ALA A 104 1.62 -6.57 8.51
N LYS A 105 1.98 -7.73 7.94
CA LYS A 105 1.35 -9.03 8.27
C LYS A 105 1.55 -9.41 9.73
N ARG A 106 2.75 -9.21 10.25
CA ARG A 106 3.12 -9.65 11.61
C ARG A 106 2.73 -8.69 12.71
N LYS A 107 2.70 -7.38 12.42
CA LYS A 107 2.68 -6.35 13.47
C LYS A 107 1.48 -5.40 13.41
N THR A 108 0.63 -5.46 12.37
CA THR A 108 -0.48 -4.52 12.21
C THR A 108 -1.75 -5.22 11.75
N SER A 109 -2.89 -4.55 11.96
CA SER A 109 -4.20 -4.94 11.42
C SER A 109 -4.70 -4.02 10.30
N LEU A 110 -3.91 -3.05 9.87
CA LEU A 110 -4.25 -2.01 8.90
C LEU A 110 -4.74 -2.59 7.56
N LYS A 111 -5.66 -1.90 6.89
CA LYS A 111 -5.80 -2.00 5.44
C LYS A 111 -4.54 -1.44 4.78
N LEU A 112 -4.11 -2.11 3.72
CA LEU A 112 -2.89 -1.81 2.98
C LEU A 112 -3.28 -1.18 1.64
N VAL A 113 -3.09 0.14 1.53
CA VAL A 113 -3.43 0.89 0.31
C VAL A 113 -2.15 1.04 -0.50
N LEU A 114 -2.01 0.25 -1.55
CA LEU A 114 -0.84 0.24 -2.42
C LEU A 114 -1.10 1.14 -3.63
N GLU A 115 -0.31 2.22 -3.77
CA GLU A 115 -0.24 2.99 -5.00
C GLU A 115 0.81 2.38 -5.93
N LEU A 116 0.37 1.86 -7.08
CA LEU A 116 1.30 1.52 -8.14
C LEU A 116 1.59 2.77 -8.97
N LYS A 117 2.84 3.21 -8.94
CA LYS A 117 3.31 4.38 -9.68
C LYS A 117 3.35 4.11 -11.17
N ALA A 118 3.09 5.14 -11.97
CA ALA A 118 3.19 5.06 -13.41
C ALA A 118 4.65 4.88 -13.85
N HIS A 119 4.91 3.91 -14.73
CA HIS A 119 6.24 3.61 -15.26
C HIS A 119 6.45 4.21 -16.65
N SER A 120 7.69 4.20 -17.10
CA SER A 120 8.08 4.75 -18.42
C SER A 120 7.43 4.02 -19.60
N LYS A 121 7.03 2.75 -19.41
CA LYS A 121 6.41 1.90 -20.43
C LYS A 121 5.28 1.05 -19.85
N PRO A 122 4.17 0.83 -20.60
CA PRO A 122 3.07 -0.01 -20.15
C PRO A 122 3.48 -1.45 -19.76
N GLU A 123 4.47 -2.03 -20.47
CA GLU A 123 4.94 -3.39 -20.19
C GLU A 123 5.59 -3.50 -18.81
N ARG A 124 6.19 -2.41 -18.31
CA ARG A 124 6.74 -2.33 -16.96
C ARG A 124 5.62 -2.34 -15.90
N GLU A 125 4.52 -1.65 -16.19
CA GLU A 125 3.35 -1.64 -15.30
C GLU A 125 2.67 -3.01 -15.23
N ILE A 126 2.53 -3.70 -16.38
CA ILE A 126 2.02 -5.08 -16.42
C ILE A 126 2.88 -5.99 -15.56
N LYS A 127 4.20 -5.91 -15.74
CA LYS A 127 5.15 -6.70 -14.94
C LYS A 127 5.08 -6.38 -13.45
N ALA A 128 4.95 -5.09 -13.09
CA ALA A 128 4.79 -4.68 -11.70
C ALA A 128 3.53 -5.26 -11.08
N VAL A 129 2.40 -5.24 -11.78
CA VAL A 129 1.13 -5.83 -11.30
C VAL A 129 1.28 -7.34 -11.08
N GLU A 130 1.91 -8.07 -12.02
CA GLU A 130 2.16 -9.51 -11.88
C GLU A 130 2.95 -9.83 -10.60
N GLU A 131 4.06 -9.12 -10.37
CA GLU A 131 4.91 -9.33 -9.20
C GLU A 131 4.18 -8.97 -7.89
N ILE A 132 3.46 -7.84 -7.88
CA ILE A 132 2.68 -7.39 -6.72
C ILE A 132 1.60 -8.40 -6.36
N VAL A 133 0.72 -8.75 -7.31
CA VAL A 133 -0.41 -9.65 -7.05
C VAL A 133 0.08 -11.04 -6.63
N SER A 134 1.13 -11.56 -7.29
CA SER A 134 1.75 -12.83 -6.92
C SER A 134 2.30 -12.81 -5.49
N MET A 135 3.02 -11.75 -5.11
CA MET A 135 3.60 -11.60 -3.76
C MET A 135 2.50 -11.54 -2.70
N ILE A 136 1.49 -10.71 -2.91
CA ILE A 136 0.36 -10.52 -1.98
C ILE A 136 -0.40 -11.83 -1.77
N LYS A 137 -0.68 -12.56 -2.87
CA LYS A 137 -1.32 -13.89 -2.82
C LYS A 137 -0.51 -14.90 -2.02
N LYS A 138 0.81 -14.99 -2.28
CA LYS A 138 1.71 -15.89 -1.53
C LYS A 138 1.74 -15.57 -0.03
N MET A 139 1.54 -14.30 0.34
CA MET A 139 1.50 -13.88 1.74
C MET A 139 0.11 -14.01 2.38
N GLY A 140 -0.96 -14.26 1.61
CA GLY A 140 -2.34 -14.31 2.09
C GLY A 140 -2.84 -12.96 2.59
N LEU A 141 -2.44 -11.86 1.93
CA LEU A 141 -2.77 -10.49 2.32
C LEU A 141 -3.89 -9.88 1.48
N GLU A 142 -4.46 -10.62 0.49
CA GLU A 142 -5.51 -10.12 -0.42
C GLU A 142 -6.69 -9.46 0.32
N PRO A 143 -7.20 -10.00 1.45
CA PRO A 143 -8.34 -9.39 2.16
C PRO A 143 -8.03 -8.02 2.77
N ARG A 144 -6.74 -7.68 2.91
CA ARG A 144 -6.30 -6.40 3.48
C ARG A 144 -5.98 -5.35 2.43
N MET A 145 -5.88 -5.74 1.14
CA MET A 145 -5.42 -4.86 0.07
C MET A 145 -6.49 -3.91 -0.47
N ILE A 146 -6.04 -2.73 -0.83
CA ILE A 146 -6.70 -1.74 -1.68
C ILE A 146 -5.63 -1.26 -2.65
N TYR A 147 -5.95 -1.21 -3.95
CA TYR A 147 -5.03 -0.71 -4.97
C TYR A 147 -5.48 0.65 -5.47
N ILE A 148 -4.51 1.55 -5.68
CA ILE A 148 -4.72 2.85 -6.30
C ILE A 148 -3.63 3.09 -7.34
N THR A 149 -3.93 3.85 -8.40
CA THR A 149 -2.95 4.22 -9.43
C THR A 149 -3.43 5.41 -10.25
N PHE A 150 -2.49 6.20 -10.78
CA PHE A 150 -2.73 7.25 -11.80
C PHE A 150 -2.56 6.73 -13.23
N SER A 151 -2.11 5.48 -13.43
CA SER A 151 -1.97 4.88 -14.75
C SER A 151 -3.21 4.10 -15.17
N SER A 152 -3.76 4.44 -16.32
CA SER A 152 -4.89 3.70 -16.91
C SER A 152 -4.51 2.28 -17.36
N HIS A 153 -3.23 2.04 -17.69
CA HIS A 153 -2.72 0.71 -18.04
C HIS A 153 -2.61 -0.16 -16.78
N ALA A 154 -1.98 0.35 -15.73
CA ALA A 154 -1.88 -0.34 -14.45
C ALA A 154 -3.27 -0.63 -13.86
N LEU A 155 -4.24 0.32 -13.97
CA LEU A 155 -5.61 0.12 -13.53
C LEU A 155 -6.27 -1.09 -14.19
N LYS A 156 -6.21 -1.17 -15.54
CA LYS A 156 -6.79 -2.28 -16.31
C LYS A 156 -6.19 -3.61 -15.90
N GLU A 157 -4.88 -3.62 -15.70
CA GLU A 157 -4.15 -4.82 -15.34
C GLU A 157 -4.43 -5.26 -13.91
N LEU A 158 -4.52 -4.33 -12.95
CA LEU A 158 -4.94 -4.61 -11.58
C LEU A 158 -6.36 -5.19 -11.52
N ILE A 159 -7.31 -4.62 -12.27
CA ILE A 159 -8.68 -5.15 -12.35
C ILE A 159 -8.69 -6.57 -12.93
N ARG A 160 -7.82 -6.87 -13.90
CA ARG A 160 -7.72 -8.19 -14.53
C ARG A 160 -7.11 -9.26 -13.61
N GLN A 161 -6.13 -8.90 -12.78
CA GLN A 161 -5.33 -9.87 -12.02
C GLN A 161 -5.68 -9.95 -10.53
N ALA A 162 -6.13 -8.85 -9.91
CA ALA A 162 -6.51 -8.86 -8.50
C ALA A 162 -7.83 -9.63 -8.30
N PRO A 163 -8.06 -10.21 -7.11
CA PRO A 163 -9.36 -10.79 -6.77
C PRO A 163 -10.49 -9.76 -6.96
N THR A 164 -11.64 -10.19 -7.48
CA THR A 164 -12.79 -9.32 -7.76
C THR A 164 -13.33 -8.60 -6.52
N SER A 165 -13.05 -9.11 -5.33
CA SER A 165 -13.39 -8.49 -4.04
C SER A 165 -12.41 -7.40 -3.60
N THR A 166 -11.25 -7.27 -4.25
CA THR A 166 -10.23 -6.27 -3.88
C THR A 166 -10.55 -4.93 -4.53
N PRO A 167 -10.73 -3.85 -3.75
CA PRO A 167 -10.97 -2.52 -4.30
C PRO A 167 -9.78 -2.02 -5.14
N VAL A 168 -10.06 -1.50 -6.32
CA VAL A 168 -9.09 -0.87 -7.22
C VAL A 168 -9.62 0.49 -7.64
N TYR A 169 -8.86 1.57 -7.44
CA TYR A 169 -9.28 2.93 -7.74
C TYR A 169 -8.31 3.62 -8.70
N TYR A 170 -8.89 4.38 -9.63
CA TYR A 170 -8.15 5.31 -10.49
C TYR A 170 -8.12 6.69 -9.87
N LEU A 171 -6.93 7.26 -9.76
CA LEU A 171 -6.73 8.62 -9.27
C LEU A 171 -6.60 9.59 -10.46
N LYS A 172 -7.22 10.77 -10.32
CA LYS A 172 -7.20 11.85 -11.34
C LYS A 172 -6.51 13.08 -10.78
#